data_7b7fa8e9c2030fe415156e34424df1a0
#
_entry.id   7b7fa8e9c2030fe415156e34424df1a0
#
_cell.length_a   1.000
_cell.length_b   1.000
_cell.length_c   1.000
_cell.angle_alpha   90.00
_cell.angle_beta   90.00
_cell.angle_gamma   90.00
#
_symmetry.space_group_name_H-M   'P 1'
#
loop_
_entity.id
_entity.type
_entity.pdbx_description
1 polymer ?
#
loop_
_entity_poly.entity_id
_entity_poly.type
_entity_poly.pdbx_seq_one_letter_code
_entity_poly.pdbx_strand_id
1 'polypeptide(L)'
;MAKSKIEYRELSRAKATDSRNIVVSSCSKGGFTIAQQLEAKENDKTTSVFMKGAFHVEDIHGLYNLRDAVNLAIKISEENSADNEAWDE
;
A
#
# COMPACT_ATOMS: atom_id res chain seq x y z
N MET A 1 13.43 -9.73 -30.21
CA MET A 1 12.72 -8.90 -29.82
C MET A 1 12.71 -8.63 -28.43
N ALA A 2 12.42 -7.61 -28.13
CA ALA A 2 12.58 -7.24 -26.85
C ALA A 2 11.51 -7.72 -26.03
N LYS A 3 11.72 -8.13 -24.84
CA LYS A 3 10.76 -8.43 -24.03
C LYS A 3 10.17 -7.28 -23.45
N SER A 4 8.93 -7.22 -23.26
CA SER A 4 8.31 -6.14 -22.68
C SER A 4 8.65 -6.13 -21.25
N LYS A 5 9.14 -5.05 -20.71
CA LYS A 5 9.40 -4.91 -19.39
C LYS A 5 8.22 -4.32 -18.73
N ILE A 6 7.82 -4.81 -17.59
CA ILE A 6 6.77 -4.21 -16.82
C ILE A 6 7.36 -3.06 -16.04
N GLU A 7 6.81 -1.89 -16.22
CA GLU A 7 7.28 -0.72 -15.51
C GLU A 7 6.22 -0.21 -14.58
N TYR A 8 6.63 0.30 -13.46
CA TYR A 8 5.71 0.83 -12.47
C TYR A 8 6.00 2.31 -12.25
N ARG A 9 4.94 3.09 -12.19
CA ARG A 9 5.10 4.51 -11.96
C ARG A 9 4.38 4.83 -10.67
N GLU A 10 5.11 5.30 -9.69
CA GLU A 10 4.51 5.62 -8.41
C GLU A 10 3.51 6.76 -8.56
N LEU A 11 2.32 6.57 -8.07
CA LEU A 11 1.30 7.59 -8.11
C LEU A 11 1.10 8.22 -6.75
N SER A 12 1.19 7.45 -5.71
CA SER A 12 0.99 8.00 -4.37
C SER A 12 1.65 7.11 -3.35
N ARG A 13 1.90 7.66 -2.19
CA ARG A 13 2.44 6.88 -1.11
C ARG A 13 1.93 7.42 0.21
N ALA A 14 1.80 6.57 1.16
CA ALA A 14 1.37 6.92 2.48
C ALA A 14 2.20 6.16 3.49
N LYS A 15 2.35 6.70 4.66
CA LYS A 15 3.14 6.07 5.67
C LYS A 15 2.29 5.08 6.40
N ALA A 16 2.75 3.86 6.51
CA ALA A 16 2.05 2.85 7.28
C ALA A 16 2.60 2.77 8.68
N THR A 17 3.92 2.79 8.81
CA THR A 17 4.57 2.86 10.12
C THR A 17 5.80 3.72 9.96
N ASP A 18 6.58 3.88 10.98
CA ASP A 18 7.79 4.69 10.89
C ASP A 18 8.74 4.21 9.82
N SER A 19 8.79 2.94 9.55
CA SER A 19 9.73 2.42 8.57
C SER A 19 9.05 1.78 7.38
N ARG A 20 7.75 1.88 7.24
CA ARG A 20 7.05 1.25 6.12
C ARG A 20 6.12 2.23 5.44
N ASN A 21 6.11 2.18 4.14
CA ASN A 21 5.23 3.01 3.33
C ASN A 21 4.33 2.12 2.50
N ILE A 22 3.15 2.61 2.19
CA ILE A 22 2.27 1.96 1.26
C ILE A 22 2.37 2.76 -0.03
N VAL A 23 2.69 2.09 -1.11
CA VAL A 23 2.92 2.75 -2.39
C VAL A 23 1.93 2.23 -3.40
N VAL A 24 1.24 3.14 -4.08
CA VAL A 24 0.32 2.77 -5.14
C VAL A 24 0.95 3.21 -6.44
N SER A 25 1.10 2.29 -7.37
CA SER A 25 1.78 2.56 -8.63
C SER A 25 0.91 2.14 -9.80
N SER A 26 1.04 2.80 -10.92
CA SER A 26 0.41 2.33 -12.13
C SER A 26 1.35 1.36 -12.81
N CYS A 27 0.78 0.45 -13.54
CA CYS A 27 1.55 -0.60 -14.19
C CYS A 27 1.48 -0.42 -15.68
N SER A 28 2.58 -0.56 -16.37
CA SER A 28 2.64 -0.37 -17.81
C SER A 28 1.79 -1.37 -18.56
N LYS A 29 1.48 -2.50 -17.96
CA LYS A 29 0.62 -3.46 -18.59
C LYS A 29 -0.84 -3.28 -18.23
N GLY A 30 -1.17 -2.24 -17.55
CA GLY A 30 -2.53 -1.93 -17.17
C GLY A 30 -2.76 -2.18 -15.71
N GLY A 31 -3.62 -1.41 -15.12
CA GLY A 31 -3.95 -1.58 -13.73
C GLY A 31 -3.00 -0.91 -12.78
N PHE A 32 -3.11 -1.28 -11.53
CA PHE A 32 -2.37 -0.63 -10.46
C PHE A 32 -1.86 -1.68 -9.48
N THR A 33 -0.77 -1.37 -8.84
CA THR A 33 -0.18 -2.27 -7.86
C THR A 33 -0.06 -1.55 -6.53
N ILE A 34 -0.45 -2.22 -5.46
CA ILE A 34 -0.36 -1.67 -4.12
C ILE A 34 0.69 -2.50 -3.39
N ALA A 35 1.72 -1.85 -2.92
CA ALA A 35 2.85 -2.55 -2.30
C ALA A 35 3.32 -1.85 -1.05
N GLN A 36 4.04 -2.55 -0.23
CA GLN A 36 4.69 -1.95 0.92
C GLN A 36 6.15 -1.80 0.64
N GLN A 37 6.72 -0.71 1.10
CA GLN A 37 8.13 -0.46 0.96
C GLN A 37 8.72 -0.29 2.34
N LEU A 38 9.77 -1.03 2.61
CA LEU A 38 10.44 -0.96 3.89
C LEU A 38 11.64 -0.03 3.75
N GLU A 39 11.78 0.90 4.66
CA GLU A 39 12.90 1.79 4.65
C GLU A 39 13.82 1.47 5.79
N ALA A 40 15.09 1.47 5.55
CA ALA A 40 16.08 1.24 6.57
C ALA A 40 17.15 2.30 6.49
N LYS A 41 17.61 2.79 7.61
CA LYS A 41 18.66 3.74 7.62
C LYS A 41 19.90 3.12 8.14
N GLU A 42 20.98 3.29 7.43
CA GLU A 42 22.23 2.76 7.86
C GLU A 42 23.30 3.73 7.52
N ASN A 43 24.06 4.16 8.44
CA ASN A 43 25.19 5.07 8.18
C ASN A 43 24.77 6.28 7.40
N ASP A 44 23.72 6.90 7.79
CA ASP A 44 23.25 8.10 7.13
C ASP A 44 22.69 7.85 5.76
N LYS A 45 22.54 6.60 5.36
CA LYS A 45 21.94 6.31 4.10
C LYS A 45 20.62 5.68 4.31
N THR A 46 19.64 6.02 3.52
CA THR A 46 18.35 5.42 3.58
C THR A 46 18.22 4.46 2.41
N THR A 47 17.95 3.22 2.68
CA THR A 47 17.72 2.26 1.63
C THR A 47 16.27 1.83 1.70
N SER A 48 15.69 1.45 0.59
CA SER A 48 14.33 0.99 0.59
C SER A 48 14.18 -0.24 -0.27
N VAL A 49 13.33 -1.14 0.16
CA VAL A 49 13.11 -2.39 -0.53
C VAL A 49 11.62 -2.65 -0.52
N PHE A 50 11.08 -3.05 -1.65
CA PHE A 50 9.68 -3.41 -1.68
C PHE A 50 9.50 -4.78 -1.06
N MET A 51 8.48 -4.94 -0.25
CA MET A 51 8.22 -6.18 0.40
C MET A 51 7.38 -7.06 -0.48
N LYS A 52 7.46 -8.36 -0.29
CA LYS A 52 6.63 -9.27 -1.01
C LYS A 52 5.22 -9.11 -0.54
N GLY A 53 4.29 -9.48 -1.34
CA GLY A 53 2.90 -9.37 -0.97
C GLY A 53 2.17 -8.23 -1.63
N ALA A 54 2.76 -7.63 -2.62
CA ALA A 54 2.06 -6.61 -3.39
C ALA A 54 0.89 -7.23 -4.08
N PHE A 55 -0.18 -6.48 -4.25
CA PHE A 55 -1.29 -6.99 -5.02
C PHE A 55 -1.68 -6.03 -6.13
N HIS A 56 -2.35 -6.54 -7.09
CA HIS A 56 -2.63 -5.82 -8.31
C HIS A 56 -4.13 -5.71 -8.53
N VAL A 57 -4.60 -4.56 -8.98
CA VAL A 57 -5.98 -4.39 -9.39
C VAL A 57 -5.99 -4.05 -10.87
N GLU A 58 -6.98 -4.49 -11.58
CA GLU A 58 -6.94 -4.42 -13.03
C GLU A 58 -7.29 -3.06 -13.58
N ASP A 59 -8.04 -2.27 -12.87
CA ASP A 59 -8.42 -0.97 -13.37
C ASP A 59 -8.79 -0.06 -12.20
N ILE A 60 -9.25 1.13 -12.53
CA ILE A 60 -9.54 2.10 -11.51
C ILE A 60 -10.71 1.68 -10.63
N HIS A 61 -11.58 0.82 -11.12
CA HIS A 61 -12.67 0.33 -10.28
C HIS A 61 -12.14 -0.49 -9.14
N GLY A 62 -11.05 -1.21 -9.36
CA GLY A 62 -10.39 -1.94 -8.28
C GLY A 62 -9.89 -0.99 -7.20
N LEU A 63 -9.38 0.18 -7.59
CA LEU A 63 -8.95 1.16 -6.61
C LEU A 63 -10.13 1.73 -5.83
N TYR A 64 -11.25 1.98 -6.52
CA TYR A 64 -12.44 2.46 -5.82
C TYR A 64 -12.92 1.44 -4.80
N ASN A 65 -12.92 0.17 -5.19
CA ASN A 65 -13.35 -0.89 -4.30
C ASN A 65 -12.40 -1.03 -3.12
N LEU A 66 -11.11 -0.88 -3.37
CA LEU A 66 -10.14 -0.94 -2.29
C LEU A 66 -10.36 0.24 -1.33
N ARG A 67 -10.58 1.42 -1.87
CA ARG A 67 -10.86 2.60 -1.06
C ARG A 67 -12.07 2.34 -0.17
N ASP A 68 -13.13 1.78 -0.74
CA ASP A 68 -14.35 1.57 0.00
C ASP A 68 -14.15 0.53 1.08
N ALA A 69 -13.39 -0.52 0.79
CA ALA A 69 -13.12 -1.54 1.78
C ALA A 69 -12.29 -0.97 2.93
N VAL A 70 -11.31 -0.14 2.61
CA VAL A 70 -10.48 0.46 3.63
C VAL A 70 -11.31 1.42 4.48
N ASN A 71 -12.16 2.23 3.84
CA ASN A 71 -13.00 3.17 4.56
C ASN A 71 -13.96 2.45 5.50
N LEU A 72 -14.50 1.34 5.06
CA LEU A 72 -15.41 0.57 5.90
C LEU A 72 -14.64 -0.02 7.07
N ALA A 73 -13.45 -0.53 6.84
CA ALA A 73 -12.64 -1.08 7.91
C ALA A 73 -12.30 -0.02 8.96
N ILE A 74 -12.00 1.20 8.50
CA ILE A 74 -11.72 2.30 9.41
C ILE A 74 -12.96 2.59 10.26
N LYS A 75 -14.10 2.65 9.60
CA LYS A 75 -15.32 2.98 10.31
C LYS A 75 -15.64 1.95 11.36
N ILE A 76 -15.53 0.68 11.02
CA ILE A 76 -15.80 -0.37 11.96
C ILE A 76 -14.80 -0.36 13.11
N SER A 77 -13.53 -0.12 12.79
CA SER A 77 -12.51 -0.08 13.80
C SER A 77 -12.70 1.08 14.78
N GLU A 78 -13.12 2.21 14.26
CA GLU A 78 -13.36 3.36 15.11
C GLU A 78 -14.55 3.11 16.03
N GLU A 79 -15.57 2.47 15.52
CA GLU A 79 -16.72 2.16 16.35
C GLU A 79 -16.36 1.15 17.41
N ASN A 80 -15.59 0.16 17.06
CA ASN A 80 -15.20 -0.83 18.03
C ASN A 80 -14.24 -0.28 19.07
N SER A 81 -13.38 0.60 18.66
CA SER A 81 -12.48 1.19 19.60
C SER A 81 -13.18 1.98 20.63
N ALA A 82 -14.23 2.66 20.25
CA ALA A 82 -14.98 3.43 21.19
C ALA A 82 -15.65 2.54 22.22
N ASP A 83 -16.06 1.33 21.78
CA ASP A 83 -16.73 0.48 22.68
C ASP A 83 -15.84 -0.46 23.41
N ASN A 84 -14.72 -0.78 22.89
CA ASN A 84 -13.89 -1.76 23.41
C ASN A 84 -12.53 -1.39 23.61
N GLU A 85 -12.26 -0.58 24.54
CA GLU A 85 -10.93 -0.22 24.74
C GLU A 85 -10.13 -1.35 25.19
N ALA A 86 -10.73 -2.37 25.60
CA ALA A 86 -10.03 -3.50 26.06
C ALA A 86 -9.24 -4.19 25.03
N TRP A 87 -9.47 -3.87 23.79
CA TRP A 87 -8.69 -4.45 22.79
C TRP A 87 -7.28 -4.20 22.98
N ASP A 88 -6.98 -3.19 23.58
CA ASP A 88 -5.72 -2.85 23.69
C ASP A 88 -5.03 -3.51 24.59
N GLU A 89 -5.28 -4.03 25.30
CA GLU A 89 -4.61 -4.58 26.16
C GLU A 89 -3.60 -5.07 26.09
#